data_66aee299c3c549c349591dd8d244b88c
#
_entry.id   66aee299c3c549c349591dd8d244b88c
#
_cell.length_a   1.000
_cell.length_b   1.000
_cell.length_c   1.000
_cell.angle_alpha   90.00
_cell.angle_beta   90.00
_cell.angle_gamma   90.00
#
_symmetry.space_group_name_H-M   'P 1'
#
loop_
_entity.id
_entity.type
_entity.pdbx_description
1 polymer ?
#
loop_
_entity_poly.entity_id
_entity_poly.type
_entity_poly.pdbx_seq_one_letter_code
_entity_poly.pdbx_strand_id
1 'polypeptide(L)'
;MNFLRHRCCALVASVLGLVLSACASDQVEEVAQEPATELTESSSGSQERRFANIRQLTFGGENAEAYFSSDGSELVFQTTREGVPCDQIYRMDLDGENMELVSTGDGRTTCGYFYPNDESIVYASTHAGDLECPPPPSFEMGYVWAVYDTYDIYRVGTDGSDLVQLTDVPGYDAEATIGPDGRIVFTSVRDGDMEIYSMDGDGGDVRRLTDRQGPDGGPFFSADGSKIVFRGREIPDGEEYEDYKRLLDQGLWRPTSLEIFVMDADGSNLTQVTDLGGASFGPFFHPDGERIIFSSNWHNPEGRNFDLFMVNIDGTGVERITFNETFDGFPMFSPDGSQLVFASNRDSVTEGDTNVFIVDWVE
;
A
#
# COMPACT_ATOMS: atom_id res chain seq x y z
N MET A 1 -21.54 20.09 55.00
CA MET A 1 -20.82 19.64 56.23
C MET A 1 -19.39 19.42 55.77
N ASN A 2 -18.58 20.41 55.89
CA ASN A 2 -17.52 20.67 56.86
C ASN A 2 -16.31 19.76 56.65
N PHE A 3 -15.23 20.36 56.23
CA PHE A 3 -14.02 20.97 56.84
C PHE A 3 -12.85 20.01 56.83
N LEU A 4 -11.60 20.29 56.62
CA LEU A 4 -10.63 21.39 56.80
C LEU A 4 -9.37 21.05 55.97
N ARG A 5 -8.75 21.89 55.22
CA ARG A 5 -7.60 22.80 55.43
C ARG A 5 -6.54 22.32 56.42
N HIS A 6 -5.28 22.19 55.97
CA HIS A 6 -4.13 22.77 56.70
C HIS A 6 -2.98 23.14 55.75
N ARG A 7 -2.55 24.38 55.91
CA ARG A 7 -1.32 25.03 55.42
C ARG A 7 -0.24 24.87 56.48
N CYS A 8 1.04 24.97 56.10
CA CYS A 8 2.12 25.72 56.79
C CYS A 8 3.40 25.57 55.96
N CYS A 9 3.93 26.65 55.40
CA CYS A 9 4.89 27.65 55.88
C CYS A 9 6.33 27.14 55.95
N ALA A 10 7.13 27.52 55.00
CA ALA A 10 8.22 28.54 54.93
C ALA A 10 9.35 28.42 55.96
N LEU A 11 10.58 28.37 55.47
CA LEU A 11 11.70 29.16 56.08
C LEU A 11 12.83 29.38 55.07
N VAL A 12 13.22 30.60 55.00
CA VAL A 12 14.29 31.30 54.27
C VAL A 12 15.63 31.08 54.95
N ALA A 13 16.71 30.90 54.20
CA ALA A 13 18.04 31.31 54.67
C ALA A 13 18.90 31.75 53.48
N SER A 14 19.18 33.04 53.48
CA SER A 14 20.15 33.73 52.62
C SER A 14 21.58 33.48 53.15
N VAL A 15 22.53 33.25 52.24
CA VAL A 15 23.96 33.61 52.50
C VAL A 15 24.53 34.17 51.18
N LEU A 16 25.08 35.34 51.37
CA LEU A 16 25.79 36.24 50.48
C LEU A 16 27.21 35.71 50.20
N GLY A 17 27.75 35.89 49.03
CA GLY A 17 29.20 35.84 48.91
C GLY A 17 29.80 35.74 47.52
N LEU A 18 30.29 36.84 47.03
CA LEU A 18 31.44 37.12 46.14
C LEU A 18 31.37 36.84 44.64
N VAL A 19 31.44 37.96 43.96
CA VAL A 19 31.79 38.17 42.54
C VAL A 19 33.25 37.84 42.32
N LEU A 20 33.52 37.01 41.29
CA LEU A 20 34.80 37.03 40.60
C LEU A 20 34.50 36.94 39.09
N SER A 21 34.83 38.03 38.43
CA SER A 21 34.83 38.18 36.96
C SER A 21 35.94 37.35 36.35
N ALA A 22 35.61 36.47 35.43
CA ALA A 22 36.59 35.90 34.53
C ALA A 22 35.99 35.89 33.12
N CYS A 23 36.65 36.58 32.20
CA CYS A 23 36.42 36.53 30.77
C CYS A 23 36.57 35.08 30.29
N ALA A 24 35.53 34.55 29.69
CA ALA A 24 35.61 33.32 28.89
C ALA A 24 35.32 33.64 27.45
N SER A 25 36.26 33.31 26.63
CA SER A 25 36.26 33.34 25.19
C SER A 25 35.14 32.50 24.61
N ASP A 26 34.41 33.04 23.63
CA ASP A 26 33.48 32.32 22.75
C ASP A 26 34.23 31.17 22.07
N GLN A 27 33.92 29.96 22.46
CA GLN A 27 34.17 28.76 21.70
C GLN A 27 32.88 28.47 20.91
N VAL A 28 32.91 28.65 19.60
CA VAL A 28 31.92 28.13 18.68
C VAL A 28 32.09 26.61 18.72
N GLU A 29 31.14 25.91 19.31
CA GLU A 29 31.04 24.46 19.25
C GLU A 29 30.60 24.09 17.81
N GLU A 30 31.58 23.57 17.06
CA GLU A 30 31.39 22.95 15.76
C GLU A 30 30.55 21.67 15.97
N VAL A 31 29.26 21.73 15.58
CA VAL A 31 28.37 20.57 15.58
C VAL A 31 28.95 19.60 14.54
N ALA A 32 29.59 18.54 15.03
CA ALA A 32 30.02 17.43 14.19
C ALA A 32 28.79 16.81 13.52
N GLN A 33 28.72 16.88 12.20
CA GLN A 33 27.84 16.06 11.39
C GLN A 33 28.16 14.59 11.69
N GLU A 34 27.17 13.85 12.18
CA GLU A 34 27.27 12.39 12.26
C GLU A 34 27.47 11.83 10.84
N PRO A 35 28.35 10.87 10.66
CA PRO A 35 28.56 10.27 9.34
C PRO A 35 27.30 9.49 8.94
N ALA A 36 26.90 9.66 7.69
CA ALA A 36 25.85 8.87 7.04
C ALA A 36 26.07 7.38 7.37
N THR A 37 25.02 6.75 7.89
CA THR A 37 25.02 5.34 8.28
C THR A 37 25.36 4.49 7.05
N GLU A 38 26.45 3.74 7.12
CA GLU A 38 26.81 2.73 6.11
C GLU A 38 25.66 1.74 5.96
N LEU A 39 25.21 1.56 4.72
CA LEU A 39 24.21 0.57 4.33
C LEU A 39 24.69 -0.81 4.78
N THR A 40 24.01 -1.42 5.74
CA THR A 40 24.26 -2.81 6.13
C THR A 40 23.71 -3.72 5.03
N GLU A 41 24.59 -4.48 4.36
CA GLU A 41 24.15 -5.58 3.49
C GLU A 41 23.32 -6.57 4.33
N SER A 42 22.04 -6.74 3.99
CA SER A 42 21.15 -7.72 4.61
C SER A 42 21.69 -9.13 4.38
N SER A 43 21.63 -9.98 5.40
CA SER A 43 22.11 -11.37 5.34
C SER A 43 21.31 -12.28 4.39
N SER A 44 20.17 -11.83 3.85
CA SER A 44 19.34 -12.54 2.87
C SER A 44 19.85 -12.42 1.44
N GLY A 45 20.72 -11.46 1.15
CA GLY A 45 21.19 -11.12 -0.21
C GLY A 45 21.85 -12.22 -1.03
N SER A 46 22.18 -13.39 -0.44
CA SER A 46 22.73 -14.51 -1.20
C SER A 46 21.66 -15.38 -1.90
N GLN A 47 20.38 -15.28 -1.52
CA GLN A 47 19.27 -16.04 -2.10
C GLN A 47 18.43 -15.20 -3.07
N GLU A 48 18.34 -13.89 -2.88
CA GLU A 48 17.60 -12.96 -3.71
C GLU A 48 18.37 -12.60 -4.98
N ARG A 49 18.49 -13.57 -5.89
CA ARG A 49 19.36 -13.48 -7.08
C ARG A 49 18.91 -12.45 -8.11
N ARG A 50 17.64 -12.03 -8.02
CA ARG A 50 17.03 -11.03 -8.90
C ARG A 50 17.28 -9.60 -8.44
N PHE A 51 17.87 -9.42 -7.25
CA PHE A 51 18.07 -8.12 -6.62
C PHE A 51 19.53 -7.70 -6.62
N ALA A 52 19.76 -6.45 -7.03
CA ALA A 52 21.00 -5.74 -6.80
C ALA A 52 20.70 -4.37 -6.19
N ASN A 53 21.66 -3.79 -5.47
CA ASN A 53 21.58 -2.42 -4.94
C ASN A 53 20.29 -2.11 -4.17
N ILE A 54 19.87 -3.01 -3.27
CA ILE A 54 18.68 -2.81 -2.45
C ILE A 54 18.83 -1.55 -1.59
N ARG A 55 17.81 -0.67 -1.62
CA ARG A 55 17.75 0.57 -0.84
C ARG A 55 16.41 0.71 -0.16
N GLN A 56 16.41 1.09 1.11
CA GLN A 56 15.23 1.47 1.85
C GLN A 56 14.93 2.95 1.61
N LEU A 57 13.67 3.29 1.26
CA LEU A 57 13.25 4.65 0.94
C LEU A 57 12.46 5.32 2.07
N THR A 58 11.77 4.55 2.91
CA THR A 58 10.99 5.07 4.04
C THR A 58 11.48 4.46 5.35
N PHE A 59 11.31 5.18 6.46
CA PHE A 59 11.82 4.77 7.77
C PHE A 59 10.75 5.00 8.84
N GLY A 60 10.21 3.89 9.38
CA GLY A 60 9.17 3.90 10.40
C GLY A 60 7.76 4.15 9.87
N GLY A 61 6.75 3.71 10.64
CA GLY A 61 5.34 3.74 10.24
C GLY A 61 4.95 2.59 9.32
N GLU A 62 3.72 2.64 8.82
CA GLU A 62 3.21 1.67 7.85
C GLU A 62 3.25 2.31 6.46
N ASN A 63 4.16 1.85 5.60
CA ASN A 63 4.35 2.36 4.24
C ASN A 63 4.16 1.21 3.27
N ALA A 64 3.26 1.35 2.31
CA ALA A 64 2.92 0.29 1.37
C ALA A 64 2.46 0.86 0.01
N GLU A 65 2.26 -0.05 -0.95
CA GLU A 65 1.68 0.26 -2.25
C GLU A 65 2.38 1.42 -2.95
N ALA A 66 3.71 1.32 -3.05
CA ALA A 66 4.52 2.28 -3.78
C ALA A 66 4.52 1.95 -5.27
N TYR A 67 4.12 2.91 -6.10
CA TYR A 67 3.97 2.75 -7.54
C TYR A 67 4.68 3.86 -8.30
N PHE A 68 5.37 3.49 -9.38
CA PHE A 68 6.12 4.43 -10.22
C PHE A 68 5.19 5.37 -11.00
N SER A 69 5.66 6.61 -11.22
CA SER A 69 5.15 7.49 -12.27
C SER A 69 5.38 6.87 -13.66
N SER A 70 4.63 7.31 -14.67
CA SER A 70 4.72 6.76 -16.03
C SER A 70 6.08 7.02 -16.67
N ASP A 71 6.75 8.11 -16.28
CA ASP A 71 8.12 8.41 -16.71
C ASP A 71 9.19 7.73 -15.85
N GLY A 72 8.80 7.06 -14.75
CA GLY A 72 9.67 6.35 -13.83
C GLY A 72 10.53 7.24 -12.94
N SER A 73 10.19 8.52 -12.76
CA SER A 73 11.00 9.48 -11.99
C SER A 73 10.57 9.66 -10.53
N GLU A 74 9.33 9.32 -10.19
CA GLU A 74 8.74 9.46 -8.86
C GLU A 74 7.99 8.19 -8.43
N LEU A 75 7.68 8.12 -7.14
CA LEU A 75 6.80 7.13 -6.54
C LEU A 75 5.62 7.82 -5.87
N VAL A 76 4.42 7.24 -6.02
CA VAL A 76 3.27 7.48 -5.15
C VAL A 76 3.14 6.29 -4.19
N PHE A 77 2.77 6.53 -2.93
CA PHE A 77 2.62 5.46 -1.93
C PHE A 77 1.64 5.87 -0.83
N GLN A 78 1.12 4.88 -0.11
CA GLN A 78 0.33 5.14 1.09
C GLN A 78 1.19 5.00 2.35
N THR A 79 0.93 5.84 3.35
CA THR A 79 1.70 5.84 4.59
C THR A 79 0.88 6.31 5.79
N THR A 80 1.09 5.65 6.94
CA THR A 80 0.81 6.20 8.26
C THR A 80 2.11 6.68 8.89
N ARG A 81 2.11 7.87 9.47
CA ARG A 81 3.31 8.45 10.12
C ARG A 81 2.93 9.37 11.27
N GLU A 82 3.93 9.83 12.04
CA GLU A 82 3.68 10.69 13.18
C GLU A 82 2.81 11.90 12.79
N GLY A 83 1.70 12.07 13.50
CA GLY A 83 0.73 13.15 13.27
C GLY A 83 -0.35 12.85 12.23
N VAL A 84 -0.31 11.65 11.59
CA VAL A 84 -1.30 11.20 10.61
C VAL A 84 -2.02 9.96 11.18
N PRO A 85 -3.32 10.02 11.46
CA PRO A 85 -4.01 8.97 12.22
C PRO A 85 -4.29 7.70 11.43
N CYS A 86 -4.29 7.75 10.10
CA CYS A 86 -4.41 6.60 9.20
C CYS A 86 -3.78 6.90 7.84
N ASP A 87 -3.81 5.91 6.94
CA ASP A 87 -3.12 5.99 5.67
C ASP A 87 -3.50 7.25 4.88
N GLN A 88 -2.50 7.93 4.35
CA GLN A 88 -2.60 9.03 3.42
C GLN A 88 -1.70 8.79 2.20
N ILE A 89 -2.06 9.38 1.07
CA ILE A 89 -1.28 9.27 -0.16
C ILE A 89 -0.22 10.36 -0.20
N TYR A 90 1.01 9.93 -0.38
CA TYR A 90 2.20 10.78 -0.58
C TYR A 90 2.88 10.43 -1.90
N ARG A 91 3.67 11.37 -2.40
CA ARG A 91 4.65 11.13 -3.48
C ARG A 91 6.06 11.41 -2.97
N MET A 92 7.07 10.83 -3.61
CA MET A 92 8.49 11.04 -3.30
C MET A 92 9.36 10.78 -4.53
N ASP A 93 10.59 11.29 -4.50
CA ASP A 93 11.63 10.93 -5.48
C ASP A 93 12.13 9.48 -5.25
N LEU A 94 12.83 8.91 -6.25
CA LEU A 94 13.36 7.53 -6.17
C LEU A 94 14.49 7.33 -5.14
N ASP A 95 14.98 8.40 -4.53
CA ASP A 95 15.93 8.34 -3.42
C ASP A 95 15.27 8.45 -2.04
N GLY A 96 13.94 8.57 -1.99
CA GLY A 96 13.14 8.70 -0.78
C GLY A 96 13.05 10.14 -0.25
N GLU A 97 13.59 11.10 -0.98
CA GLU A 97 13.53 12.52 -0.61
C GLU A 97 12.27 13.21 -1.18
N ASN A 98 12.07 14.47 -0.84
CA ASN A 98 10.98 15.32 -1.35
C ASN A 98 9.57 14.72 -1.15
N MET A 99 9.34 14.08 0.00
CA MET A 99 8.02 13.52 0.32
C MET A 99 6.98 14.62 0.48
N GLU A 100 5.90 14.56 -0.29
CA GLU A 100 4.80 15.51 -0.28
C GLU A 100 3.45 14.81 -0.15
N LEU A 101 2.56 15.37 0.70
CA LEU A 101 1.18 14.91 0.85
C LEU A 101 0.39 15.26 -0.42
N VAL A 102 -0.30 14.28 -0.99
CA VAL A 102 -1.15 14.41 -2.18
C VAL A 102 -2.64 14.38 -1.82
N SER A 103 -3.03 13.49 -0.90
CA SER A 103 -4.42 13.38 -0.44
C SER A 103 -4.81 14.53 0.50
N THR A 104 -6.08 14.58 0.89
CA THR A 104 -6.62 15.68 1.71
C THR A 104 -6.07 15.76 3.13
N GLY A 105 -5.51 14.67 3.65
CA GLY A 105 -5.14 14.54 5.07
C GLY A 105 -6.30 14.08 5.96
N ASP A 106 -7.52 14.01 5.42
CA ASP A 106 -8.75 13.60 6.11
C ASP A 106 -9.17 12.19 5.69
N GLY A 107 -9.88 11.49 6.58
CA GLY A 107 -10.33 10.11 6.37
C GLY A 107 -9.15 9.13 6.22
N ARG A 108 -9.43 7.96 5.67
CA ARG A 108 -8.44 6.93 5.29
C ARG A 108 -8.33 6.87 3.79
N THR A 109 -7.13 6.78 3.27
CA THR A 109 -6.87 6.61 1.83
C THR A 109 -6.24 5.25 1.53
N THR A 110 -6.27 4.82 0.26
CA THR A 110 -5.55 3.63 -0.21
C THR A 110 -5.28 3.73 -1.71
N CYS A 111 -4.27 2.97 -2.18
CA CYS A 111 -4.01 2.67 -3.58
C CYS A 111 -3.90 3.93 -4.47
N GLY A 112 -2.92 4.78 -4.20
CA GLY A 112 -2.60 5.90 -5.10
C GLY A 112 -1.92 5.41 -6.38
N TYR A 113 -2.31 5.93 -7.57
CA TYR A 113 -1.70 5.56 -8.85
C TYR A 113 -1.64 6.76 -9.80
N PHE A 114 -0.52 6.92 -10.53
CA PHE A 114 -0.36 8.03 -11.48
C PHE A 114 -1.22 7.87 -12.74
N TYR A 115 -1.75 8.97 -13.25
CA TYR A 115 -2.26 9.03 -14.63
C TYR A 115 -1.10 8.99 -15.64
N PRO A 116 -1.35 8.53 -16.89
CA PRO A 116 -0.27 8.37 -17.89
C PRO A 116 0.47 9.64 -18.28
N ASN A 117 -0.06 10.82 -17.92
CA ASN A 117 0.58 12.11 -18.15
C ASN A 117 1.40 12.62 -16.95
N ASP A 118 1.41 11.88 -15.85
CA ASP A 118 2.06 12.22 -14.58
C ASP A 118 1.63 13.58 -13.96
N GLU A 119 0.49 14.15 -14.41
CA GLU A 119 -0.05 15.40 -13.88
C GLU A 119 -1.08 15.19 -12.76
N SER A 120 -1.61 13.98 -12.64
CA SER A 120 -2.65 13.64 -11.68
C SER A 120 -2.43 12.25 -11.10
N ILE A 121 -3.06 12.01 -9.93
CA ILE A 121 -3.07 10.75 -9.20
C ILE A 121 -4.54 10.36 -8.96
N VAL A 122 -4.87 9.06 -9.15
CA VAL A 122 -6.10 8.45 -8.66
C VAL A 122 -5.83 7.82 -7.30
N TYR A 123 -6.77 7.89 -6.38
CA TYR A 123 -6.73 7.17 -5.10
C TYR A 123 -8.15 6.95 -4.55
N ALA A 124 -8.30 6.02 -3.63
CA ALA A 124 -9.55 5.84 -2.90
C ALA A 124 -9.49 6.49 -1.51
N SER A 125 -10.61 7.06 -1.04
CA SER A 125 -10.68 7.73 0.27
C SER A 125 -12.07 7.66 0.89
N THR A 126 -12.12 7.67 2.22
CA THR A 126 -13.36 7.71 3.01
C THR A 126 -13.78 9.14 3.40
N HIS A 127 -13.01 10.17 3.07
CA HIS A 127 -13.16 11.54 3.60
C HIS A 127 -14.50 12.20 3.28
N ALA A 128 -15.19 11.81 2.19
CA ALA A 128 -16.53 12.33 1.91
C ALA A 128 -17.60 11.77 2.86
N GLY A 129 -17.40 10.57 3.39
CA GLY A 129 -18.29 9.96 4.37
C GLY A 129 -18.00 10.41 5.80
N ASP A 130 -16.72 10.46 6.18
CA ASP A 130 -16.23 10.97 7.47
C ASP A 130 -14.80 11.49 7.34
N LEU A 131 -14.51 12.63 7.94
CA LEU A 131 -13.18 13.21 7.99
C LEU A 131 -12.26 12.50 8.99
N GLU A 132 -12.83 11.78 9.94
CA GLU A 132 -12.07 11.01 10.91
C GLU A 132 -11.63 9.66 10.31
N CYS A 133 -10.58 9.10 10.89
CA CYS A 133 -10.06 7.78 10.55
C CYS A 133 -11.08 6.70 10.94
N PRO A 134 -11.58 5.88 10.02
CA PRO A 134 -12.49 4.80 10.38
C PRO A 134 -11.81 3.80 11.32
N PRO A 135 -12.53 3.25 12.32
CA PRO A 135 -11.94 2.31 13.25
C PRO A 135 -11.49 1.03 12.54
N PRO A 136 -10.38 0.40 12.98
CA PRO A 136 -9.96 -0.89 12.42
C PRO A 136 -11.03 -1.96 12.70
N PRO A 137 -11.12 -3.01 11.86
CA PRO A 137 -12.07 -4.09 12.07
C PRO A 137 -11.79 -4.84 13.37
N SER A 138 -12.86 -5.36 14.00
CA SER A 138 -12.70 -6.28 15.13
C SER A 138 -12.17 -7.63 14.67
N PHE A 139 -11.17 -8.17 15.36
CA PHE A 139 -10.63 -9.50 15.11
C PHE A 139 -11.37 -10.63 15.85
N GLU A 140 -12.55 -10.37 16.45
CA GLU A 140 -13.35 -11.39 17.11
C GLU A 140 -13.79 -12.53 16.16
N MET A 141 -13.92 -12.22 14.86
CA MET A 141 -14.21 -13.18 13.80
C MET A 141 -12.97 -13.74 13.10
N GLY A 142 -11.79 -13.58 13.70
CA GLY A 142 -10.50 -13.95 13.11
C GLY A 142 -9.92 -12.84 12.23
N TYR A 143 -8.98 -13.23 11.35
CA TYR A 143 -8.35 -12.26 10.44
C TYR A 143 -9.31 -11.86 9.32
N VAL A 144 -9.67 -10.60 9.28
CA VAL A 144 -10.58 -10.00 8.30
C VAL A 144 -10.05 -8.64 7.85
N TRP A 145 -10.38 -8.25 6.62
CA TRP A 145 -10.15 -6.90 6.11
C TRP A 145 -11.48 -6.15 6.08
N ALA A 146 -11.39 -4.84 6.32
CA ALA A 146 -12.54 -3.96 6.24
C ALA A 146 -12.80 -3.54 4.78
N VAL A 147 -14.08 -3.53 4.42
CA VAL A 147 -14.64 -2.98 3.17
C VAL A 147 -15.50 -1.81 3.59
N TYR A 148 -14.86 -0.66 3.86
CA TYR A 148 -15.60 0.53 4.31
C TYR A 148 -16.52 1.02 3.19
N ASP A 149 -17.80 1.17 3.48
CA ASP A 149 -18.84 1.58 2.54
C ASP A 149 -18.79 3.07 2.16
N THR A 150 -17.81 3.78 2.69
CA THR A 150 -17.54 5.20 2.44
C THR A 150 -16.32 5.42 1.54
N TYR A 151 -15.69 4.36 1.05
CA TYR A 151 -14.62 4.51 0.07
C TYR A 151 -15.19 4.89 -1.29
N ASP A 152 -14.75 6.04 -1.77
CA ASP A 152 -14.93 6.51 -3.15
C ASP A 152 -13.59 6.77 -3.82
N ILE A 153 -13.58 6.79 -5.14
CA ILE A 153 -12.40 7.05 -5.96
C ILE A 153 -12.33 8.53 -6.31
N TYR A 154 -11.13 9.10 -6.20
CA TYR A 154 -10.84 10.51 -6.46
C TYR A 154 -9.69 10.64 -7.44
N ARG A 155 -9.72 11.72 -8.24
CA ARG A 155 -8.58 12.24 -8.99
C ARG A 155 -8.13 13.55 -8.37
N VAL A 156 -6.81 13.73 -8.27
CA VAL A 156 -6.19 14.95 -7.73
C VAL A 156 -4.93 15.28 -8.53
N GLY A 157 -4.57 16.56 -8.63
CA GLY A 157 -3.26 16.95 -9.16
C GLY A 157 -2.12 16.43 -8.27
N THR A 158 -0.94 16.20 -8.86
CA THR A 158 0.24 15.70 -8.09
C THR A 158 0.68 16.63 -6.98
N ASP A 159 0.27 17.91 -7.02
CA ASP A 159 0.48 18.92 -5.98
C ASP A 159 -0.66 18.99 -4.95
N GLY A 160 -1.63 18.07 -4.97
CA GLY A 160 -2.80 18.05 -4.10
C GLY A 160 -3.95 18.98 -4.54
N SER A 161 -3.82 19.66 -5.68
CA SER A 161 -4.86 20.56 -6.22
C SER A 161 -5.91 19.82 -7.07
N ASP A 162 -6.97 20.53 -7.45
CA ASP A 162 -7.98 20.07 -8.42
C ASP A 162 -8.62 18.72 -8.09
N LEU A 163 -8.93 18.47 -6.80
CA LEU A 163 -9.59 17.25 -6.33
C LEU A 163 -10.97 17.08 -6.98
N VAL A 164 -11.21 15.91 -7.58
CA VAL A 164 -12.46 15.51 -8.22
C VAL A 164 -12.88 14.14 -7.73
N GLN A 165 -14.10 14.01 -7.23
CA GLN A 165 -14.71 12.71 -6.91
C GLN A 165 -15.17 12.02 -8.20
N LEU A 166 -14.75 10.78 -8.43
CA LEU A 166 -15.07 9.99 -9.63
C LEU A 166 -16.20 8.97 -9.40
N THR A 167 -16.36 8.49 -8.16
CA THR A 167 -17.46 7.59 -7.77
C THR A 167 -18.21 8.18 -6.58
N ASP A 168 -19.54 7.91 -6.50
CA ASP A 168 -20.44 8.35 -5.43
C ASP A 168 -21.55 7.32 -5.15
N VAL A 169 -21.36 6.08 -5.61
CA VAL A 169 -22.31 5.00 -5.40
C VAL A 169 -22.08 4.38 -4.02
N PRO A 170 -23.13 4.21 -3.19
CA PRO A 170 -22.95 3.57 -1.89
C PRO A 170 -22.28 2.20 -1.97
N GLY A 171 -21.27 1.98 -1.16
CA GLY A 171 -20.47 0.77 -1.12
C GLY A 171 -18.99 1.09 -1.22
N TYR A 172 -18.18 0.03 -1.29
CA TYR A 172 -16.74 0.13 -1.43
C TYR A 172 -16.37 0.29 -2.89
N ASP A 173 -15.77 1.42 -3.25
CA ASP A 173 -15.10 1.66 -4.53
C ASP A 173 -13.63 2.01 -4.23
N ALA A 174 -12.68 1.10 -4.52
CA ALA A 174 -11.27 1.31 -4.20
C ALA A 174 -10.34 0.47 -5.09
N GLU A 175 -9.05 0.44 -4.75
CA GLU A 175 -8.00 -0.29 -5.45
C GLU A 175 -7.90 0.09 -6.95
N ALA A 176 -8.05 1.39 -7.21
CA ALA A 176 -8.08 1.93 -8.57
C ALA A 176 -6.68 2.03 -9.18
N THR A 177 -6.50 1.51 -10.39
CA THR A 177 -5.30 1.69 -11.21
C THR A 177 -5.66 2.13 -12.62
N ILE A 178 -4.69 2.64 -13.39
CA ILE A 178 -4.96 3.30 -14.67
C ILE A 178 -4.16 2.64 -15.79
N GLY A 179 -4.82 2.35 -16.89
CA GLY A 179 -4.20 1.86 -18.11
C GLY A 179 -3.53 2.96 -18.94
N PRO A 180 -2.70 2.58 -19.92
CA PRO A 180 -1.97 3.53 -20.76
C PRO A 180 -2.88 4.41 -21.63
N ASP A 181 -4.14 4.01 -21.82
CA ASP A 181 -5.17 4.79 -22.52
C ASP A 181 -5.94 5.76 -21.59
N GLY A 182 -5.63 5.77 -20.28
CA GLY A 182 -6.28 6.58 -19.27
C GLY A 182 -7.56 5.98 -18.69
N ARG A 183 -7.95 4.76 -19.06
CA ARG A 183 -9.06 4.03 -18.45
C ARG A 183 -8.67 3.54 -17.06
N ILE A 184 -9.59 3.64 -16.11
CA ILE A 184 -9.42 3.18 -14.74
C ILE A 184 -10.05 1.80 -14.60
N VAL A 185 -9.38 0.88 -13.88
CA VAL A 185 -9.97 -0.34 -13.34
C VAL A 185 -9.93 -0.28 -11.82
N PHE A 186 -10.95 -0.83 -11.17
CA PHE A 186 -11.11 -0.74 -9.71
C PHE A 186 -11.95 -1.88 -9.15
N THR A 187 -11.88 -2.07 -7.84
CA THR A 187 -12.71 -3.01 -7.10
C THR A 187 -13.96 -2.32 -6.58
N SER A 188 -15.12 -2.96 -6.72
CA SER A 188 -16.40 -2.42 -6.22
C SER A 188 -17.30 -3.53 -5.67
N VAL A 189 -18.10 -3.18 -4.65
CA VAL A 189 -19.14 -4.07 -4.10
C VAL A 189 -20.57 -3.63 -4.47
N ARG A 190 -20.72 -2.70 -5.42
CA ARG A 190 -21.99 -2.07 -5.80
C ARG A 190 -23.10 -3.02 -6.22
N ASP A 191 -22.75 -4.20 -6.76
CA ASP A 191 -23.70 -5.24 -7.18
C ASP A 191 -23.85 -6.38 -6.16
N GLY A 192 -23.32 -6.17 -4.92
CA GLY A 192 -23.49 -7.07 -3.80
C GLY A 192 -22.48 -8.22 -3.74
N ASP A 193 -21.45 -8.21 -4.58
CA ASP A 193 -20.24 -9.02 -4.50
C ASP A 193 -19.02 -8.14 -4.79
N MET A 194 -17.81 -8.62 -4.46
CA MET A 194 -16.57 -7.89 -4.73
C MET A 194 -16.10 -8.21 -6.14
N GLU A 195 -16.17 -7.23 -7.03
CA GLU A 195 -15.94 -7.42 -8.46
C GLU A 195 -15.03 -6.34 -9.05
N ILE A 196 -14.45 -6.64 -10.20
CA ILE A 196 -13.67 -5.67 -10.98
C ILE A 196 -14.60 -4.87 -11.91
N TYR A 197 -14.41 -3.57 -11.90
CA TYR A 197 -15.07 -2.61 -12.78
C TYR A 197 -14.05 -1.81 -13.57
N SER A 198 -14.48 -1.24 -14.69
CA SER A 198 -13.74 -0.21 -15.40
C SER A 198 -14.56 1.06 -15.59
N MET A 199 -13.89 2.21 -15.73
CA MET A 199 -14.50 3.50 -16.07
C MET A 199 -13.53 4.35 -16.88
N ASP A 200 -14.04 5.40 -17.53
CA ASP A 200 -13.19 6.41 -18.16
C ASP A 200 -12.42 7.21 -17.09
N GLY A 201 -11.31 7.84 -17.47
CA GLY A 201 -10.45 8.62 -16.56
C GLY A 201 -11.11 9.82 -15.88
N ASP A 202 -12.34 10.16 -16.27
CA ASP A 202 -13.19 11.20 -15.66
C ASP A 202 -14.38 10.64 -14.86
N GLY A 203 -14.44 9.31 -14.66
CA GLY A 203 -15.49 8.61 -13.91
C GLY A 203 -16.71 8.18 -14.77
N GLY A 204 -16.68 8.44 -16.09
CA GLY A 204 -17.75 8.02 -17.01
C GLY A 204 -17.67 6.56 -17.44
N ASP A 205 -18.67 6.09 -18.17
CA ASP A 205 -18.72 4.77 -18.83
C ASP A 205 -18.34 3.58 -17.92
N VAL A 206 -18.94 3.53 -16.72
CA VAL A 206 -18.68 2.48 -15.72
C VAL A 206 -19.20 1.13 -16.23
N ARG A 207 -18.34 0.09 -16.23
CA ARG A 207 -18.65 -1.27 -16.71
C ARG A 207 -18.15 -2.30 -15.72
N ARG A 208 -18.98 -3.30 -15.39
CA ARG A 208 -18.57 -4.49 -14.67
C ARG A 208 -17.78 -5.42 -15.59
N LEU A 209 -16.63 -5.91 -15.16
CA LEU A 209 -15.75 -6.81 -15.91
C LEU A 209 -15.77 -8.25 -15.40
N THR A 210 -16.00 -8.46 -14.09
CA THR A 210 -16.13 -9.79 -13.50
C THR A 210 -17.55 -10.01 -12.97
N ASP A 211 -17.99 -11.28 -12.95
CA ASP A 211 -19.31 -11.71 -12.47
C ASP A 211 -19.20 -13.12 -11.89
N ARG A 212 -18.24 -13.31 -10.98
CA ARG A 212 -18.00 -14.59 -10.30
C ARG A 212 -18.43 -14.49 -8.86
N GLN A 213 -18.77 -15.65 -8.32
CA GLN A 213 -19.13 -15.76 -6.92
C GLN A 213 -17.87 -15.78 -6.05
N GLY A 214 -17.68 -14.72 -5.26
CA GLY A 214 -16.51 -14.54 -4.41
C GLY A 214 -15.66 -13.32 -4.76
N PRO A 215 -14.59 -13.04 -3.97
CA PRO A 215 -13.88 -11.77 -4.08
C PRO A 215 -12.94 -11.72 -5.28
N ASP A 216 -13.12 -10.72 -6.13
CA ASP A 216 -12.18 -10.28 -7.17
C ASP A 216 -11.72 -8.85 -6.83
N GLY A 217 -10.40 -8.57 -6.83
CA GLY A 217 -9.91 -7.25 -6.44
C GLY A 217 -8.44 -6.98 -6.76
N GLY A 218 -8.01 -5.73 -6.56
CA GLY A 218 -6.65 -5.26 -6.80
C GLY A 218 -6.19 -5.38 -8.26
N PRO A 219 -6.94 -4.82 -9.23
CA PRO A 219 -6.64 -4.97 -10.65
C PRO A 219 -5.51 -4.05 -11.11
N PHE A 220 -4.66 -4.55 -12.04
CA PHE A 220 -3.64 -3.77 -12.74
C PHE A 220 -3.67 -4.09 -14.23
N PHE A 221 -3.50 -3.06 -15.06
CA PHE A 221 -3.31 -3.25 -16.50
C PHE A 221 -1.91 -3.79 -16.84
N SER A 222 -1.81 -4.53 -17.94
CA SER A 222 -0.55 -4.75 -18.63
C SER A 222 -0.01 -3.45 -19.24
N ALA A 223 1.31 -3.38 -19.49
CA ALA A 223 1.95 -2.18 -20.02
C ALA A 223 1.37 -1.71 -21.37
N ASP A 224 0.85 -2.62 -22.18
CA ASP A 224 0.17 -2.33 -23.45
C ASP A 224 -1.34 -2.06 -23.31
N GLY A 225 -1.88 -2.18 -22.07
CA GLY A 225 -3.31 -1.99 -21.77
C GLY A 225 -4.24 -3.08 -22.29
N SER A 226 -3.70 -4.18 -22.84
CA SER A 226 -4.53 -5.23 -23.46
C SER A 226 -5.12 -6.21 -22.45
N LYS A 227 -4.52 -6.32 -21.25
CA LYS A 227 -4.90 -7.27 -20.21
C LYS A 227 -5.00 -6.61 -18.84
N ILE A 228 -5.72 -7.29 -17.95
CA ILE A 228 -5.86 -6.95 -16.53
C ILE A 228 -5.45 -8.19 -15.73
N VAL A 229 -4.54 -8.00 -14.75
CA VAL A 229 -4.21 -8.97 -13.72
C VAL A 229 -4.87 -8.55 -12.40
N PHE A 230 -5.35 -9.51 -11.62
CA PHE A 230 -5.99 -9.25 -10.34
C PHE A 230 -5.91 -10.47 -9.42
N ARG A 231 -6.15 -10.28 -8.12
CA ARG A 231 -6.36 -11.38 -7.19
C ARG A 231 -7.83 -11.75 -7.12
N GLY A 232 -8.12 -13.02 -6.95
CA GLY A 232 -9.51 -13.44 -6.81
C GLY A 232 -9.65 -14.87 -6.29
N ARG A 233 -10.90 -15.24 -6.08
CA ARG A 233 -11.28 -16.59 -5.70
C ARG A 233 -12.72 -16.86 -6.06
N GLU A 234 -12.99 -17.97 -6.74
CA GLU A 234 -14.34 -18.48 -6.87
C GLU A 234 -14.71 -19.32 -5.64
N ILE A 235 -15.80 -18.95 -4.95
CA ILE A 235 -16.30 -19.66 -3.76
C ILE A 235 -17.58 -20.41 -4.16
N PRO A 236 -17.56 -21.77 -4.19
CA PRO A 236 -18.76 -22.53 -4.54
C PRO A 236 -19.88 -22.37 -3.50
N ASP A 237 -21.13 -22.62 -3.93
CA ASP A 237 -22.26 -22.66 -3.01
C ASP A 237 -21.99 -23.54 -1.78
N GLY A 238 -22.32 -23.05 -0.60
CA GLY A 238 -22.12 -23.74 0.66
C GLY A 238 -21.84 -22.83 1.84
N GLU A 239 -21.43 -23.43 2.95
CA GLU A 239 -21.21 -22.72 4.23
C GLU A 239 -20.15 -21.60 4.08
N GLU A 240 -19.13 -21.80 3.25
CA GLU A 240 -18.07 -20.84 3.03
C GLU A 240 -18.58 -19.60 2.29
N TYR A 241 -19.42 -19.78 1.27
CA TYR A 241 -20.04 -18.68 0.56
C TYR A 241 -21.02 -17.89 1.45
N GLU A 242 -21.80 -18.60 2.26
CA GLU A 242 -22.71 -17.96 3.23
C GLU A 242 -21.91 -17.16 4.29
N ASP A 243 -20.74 -17.66 4.74
CA ASP A 243 -19.86 -16.90 5.64
C ASP A 243 -19.28 -15.66 4.94
N TYR A 244 -18.82 -15.80 3.70
CA TYR A 244 -18.33 -14.68 2.89
C TYR A 244 -19.40 -13.59 2.72
N LYS A 245 -20.62 -13.94 2.31
CA LYS A 245 -21.73 -12.99 2.16
C LYS A 245 -22.09 -12.32 3.47
N ARG A 246 -22.16 -13.09 4.55
CA ARG A 246 -22.45 -12.59 5.90
C ARG A 246 -21.40 -11.57 6.38
N LEU A 247 -20.11 -11.81 6.05
CA LEU A 247 -19.04 -10.88 6.36
C LEU A 247 -19.13 -9.63 5.50
N LEU A 248 -19.36 -9.78 4.19
CA LEU A 248 -19.48 -8.67 3.25
C LEU A 248 -20.64 -7.73 3.63
N ASP A 249 -21.79 -8.28 4.07
CA ASP A 249 -22.91 -7.51 4.61
C ASP A 249 -22.56 -6.70 5.88
N GLN A 250 -21.44 -7.04 6.54
CA GLN A 250 -20.89 -6.32 7.71
C GLN A 250 -19.69 -5.43 7.34
N GLY A 251 -19.43 -5.24 6.05
CA GLY A 251 -18.27 -4.48 5.58
C GLY A 251 -16.92 -5.18 5.85
N LEU A 252 -16.91 -6.52 5.82
CA LEU A 252 -15.72 -7.34 6.10
C LEU A 252 -15.58 -8.46 5.07
N TRP A 253 -14.35 -8.96 4.90
CA TRP A 253 -14.10 -10.20 4.19
C TRP A 253 -12.81 -10.89 4.67
N ARG A 254 -12.60 -12.18 4.31
CA ARG A 254 -11.38 -12.94 4.65
C ARG A 254 -10.46 -13.02 3.45
N PRO A 255 -9.26 -12.42 3.50
CA PRO A 255 -8.29 -12.47 2.40
C PRO A 255 -7.46 -13.76 2.45
N THR A 256 -8.14 -14.91 2.34
CA THR A 256 -7.51 -16.23 2.39
C THR A 256 -7.77 -17.00 1.10
N SER A 257 -6.82 -17.89 0.74
CA SER A 257 -6.93 -18.75 -0.44
C SER A 257 -7.18 -17.96 -1.73
N LEU A 258 -6.44 -16.88 -1.92
CA LEU A 258 -6.52 -16.03 -3.11
C LEU A 258 -5.53 -16.51 -4.16
N GLU A 259 -5.95 -16.48 -5.41
CA GLU A 259 -5.13 -16.81 -6.57
C GLU A 259 -5.02 -15.63 -7.52
N ILE A 260 -4.08 -15.69 -8.46
CA ILE A 260 -3.88 -14.67 -9.48
C ILE A 260 -4.64 -15.06 -10.74
N PHE A 261 -5.36 -14.09 -11.29
CA PHE A 261 -6.16 -14.20 -12.50
C PHE A 261 -5.73 -13.16 -13.52
N VAL A 262 -5.95 -13.48 -14.81
CA VAL A 262 -5.75 -12.55 -15.92
C VAL A 262 -6.98 -12.62 -16.82
N MET A 263 -7.39 -11.47 -17.34
CA MET A 263 -8.43 -11.33 -18.37
C MET A 263 -8.00 -10.29 -19.40
N ASP A 264 -8.67 -10.26 -20.54
CA ASP A 264 -8.52 -9.17 -21.49
C ASP A 264 -9.14 -7.88 -20.91
N ALA A 265 -8.71 -6.71 -21.37
CA ALA A 265 -9.14 -5.42 -20.82
C ALA A 265 -10.67 -5.16 -20.92
N ASP A 266 -11.38 -5.92 -21.74
CA ASP A 266 -12.84 -5.87 -21.87
C ASP A 266 -13.59 -6.86 -20.94
N GLY A 267 -12.86 -7.59 -20.07
CA GLY A 267 -13.39 -8.62 -19.18
C GLY A 267 -13.49 -10.02 -19.79
N SER A 268 -13.20 -10.18 -21.08
CA SER A 268 -13.23 -11.49 -21.75
C SER A 268 -11.98 -12.33 -21.45
N ASN A 269 -12.02 -13.62 -21.81
CA ASN A 269 -10.90 -14.57 -21.74
C ASN A 269 -10.29 -14.70 -20.33
N LEU A 270 -11.13 -14.63 -19.30
CA LEU A 270 -10.71 -14.81 -17.90
C LEU A 270 -10.03 -16.17 -17.69
N THR A 271 -8.83 -16.16 -17.12
CA THR A 271 -8.00 -17.33 -16.86
C THR A 271 -7.39 -17.25 -15.44
N GLN A 272 -7.46 -18.33 -14.68
CA GLN A 272 -6.72 -18.50 -13.45
C GLN A 272 -5.26 -18.83 -13.79
N VAL A 273 -4.31 -18.04 -13.27
CA VAL A 273 -2.87 -18.20 -13.52
C VAL A 273 -2.20 -19.05 -12.45
N THR A 274 -2.61 -18.92 -11.21
CA THR A 274 -2.04 -19.69 -10.09
C THR A 274 -3.07 -20.61 -9.43
N ASP A 275 -2.60 -21.71 -8.86
CA ASP A 275 -3.35 -22.65 -8.01
C ASP A 275 -2.38 -23.13 -6.92
N LEU A 276 -2.05 -22.22 -6.00
CA LEU A 276 -0.98 -22.42 -5.01
C LEU A 276 -1.52 -22.82 -3.63
N GLY A 277 -2.80 -22.53 -3.34
CA GLY A 277 -3.44 -22.88 -2.08
C GLY A 277 -3.03 -22.00 -0.90
N GLY A 278 -2.36 -20.90 -1.15
CA GLY A 278 -2.07 -19.83 -0.18
C GLY A 278 -2.93 -18.60 -0.42
N ALA A 279 -2.58 -17.48 0.19
CA ALA A 279 -3.09 -16.17 -0.16
C ALA A 279 -2.10 -15.49 -1.11
N SER A 280 -2.52 -15.18 -2.33
CA SER A 280 -1.73 -14.47 -3.33
C SER A 280 -2.40 -13.12 -3.65
N PHE A 281 -1.66 -12.01 -3.60
CA PHE A 281 -2.20 -10.66 -3.82
C PHE A 281 -1.15 -9.69 -4.36
N GLY A 282 -1.58 -8.46 -4.70
CA GLY A 282 -0.74 -7.40 -5.23
C GLY A 282 -0.01 -7.83 -6.51
N PRO A 283 -0.70 -8.43 -7.51
CA PRO A 283 -0.05 -8.85 -8.74
C PRO A 283 0.29 -7.63 -9.60
N PHE A 284 1.41 -7.71 -10.29
CA PHE A 284 1.82 -6.71 -11.27
C PHE A 284 2.47 -7.38 -12.48
N PHE A 285 2.16 -6.90 -13.69
CA PHE A 285 2.83 -7.41 -14.89
C PHE A 285 4.29 -6.97 -14.94
N HIS A 286 5.18 -7.88 -15.29
CA HIS A 286 6.49 -7.48 -15.77
C HIS A 286 6.36 -6.74 -17.12
N PRO A 287 7.17 -5.70 -17.40
CA PRO A 287 7.06 -4.92 -18.63
C PRO A 287 7.19 -5.71 -19.95
N ASP A 288 7.71 -6.95 -19.89
CA ASP A 288 7.73 -7.84 -21.07
C ASP A 288 6.35 -8.36 -21.47
N GLY A 289 5.32 -8.23 -20.59
CA GLY A 289 3.96 -8.72 -20.82
C GLY A 289 3.79 -10.24 -20.74
N GLU A 290 4.84 -10.99 -20.39
CA GLU A 290 4.85 -12.46 -20.36
C GLU A 290 4.90 -13.01 -18.93
N ARG A 291 5.28 -12.18 -17.92
CA ARG A 291 5.46 -12.56 -16.52
C ARG A 291 4.64 -11.68 -15.59
N ILE A 292 4.29 -12.24 -14.45
CA ILE A 292 3.58 -11.55 -13.36
C ILE A 292 4.38 -11.73 -12.08
N ILE A 293 4.63 -10.64 -11.34
CA ILE A 293 5.14 -10.66 -9.98
C ILE A 293 3.99 -10.45 -9.00
N PHE A 294 4.00 -11.11 -7.85
CA PHE A 294 2.95 -11.02 -6.84
C PHE A 294 3.47 -11.41 -5.46
N SER A 295 2.70 -11.09 -4.44
CA SER A 295 2.97 -11.47 -3.05
C SER A 295 2.23 -12.73 -2.69
N SER A 296 2.87 -13.69 -2.02
CA SER A 296 2.20 -14.92 -1.58
C SER A 296 2.83 -15.52 -0.32
N ASN A 297 1.98 -16.15 0.50
CA ASN A 297 2.41 -17.00 1.62
C ASN A 297 2.41 -18.50 1.26
N TRP A 298 2.39 -18.85 -0.02
CA TRP A 298 2.34 -20.23 -0.52
C TRP A 298 3.36 -21.18 0.15
N HIS A 299 4.58 -20.69 0.42
CA HIS A 299 5.62 -21.49 1.08
C HIS A 299 5.31 -21.79 2.55
N ASN A 300 4.35 -21.08 3.18
CA ASN A 300 3.83 -21.27 4.53
C ASN A 300 2.38 -20.77 4.65
N PRO A 301 1.38 -21.49 4.07
CA PRO A 301 0.00 -21.00 3.94
C PRO A 301 -0.72 -20.68 5.26
N GLU A 302 -0.29 -21.31 6.35
CA GLU A 302 -0.83 -21.06 7.70
C GLU A 302 -0.20 -19.81 8.36
N GLY A 303 0.89 -19.29 7.78
CA GLY A 303 1.67 -18.17 8.32
C GLY A 303 1.28 -16.83 7.70
N ARG A 304 1.85 -15.76 8.28
CA ARG A 304 1.77 -14.39 7.79
C ARG A 304 3.06 -13.93 7.11
N ASN A 305 3.95 -14.85 6.83
CA ASN A 305 5.15 -14.58 6.05
C ASN A 305 4.76 -14.59 4.57
N PHE A 306 4.83 -13.44 3.93
CA PHE A 306 4.62 -13.28 2.50
C PHE A 306 5.94 -12.93 1.84
N ASP A 307 6.21 -13.56 0.71
CA ASP A 307 7.33 -13.23 -0.16
C ASP A 307 6.84 -12.87 -1.56
N LEU A 308 7.72 -12.27 -2.33
CA LEU A 308 7.50 -12.02 -3.75
C LEU A 308 7.75 -13.30 -4.55
N PHE A 309 6.84 -13.57 -5.47
CA PHE A 309 6.91 -14.66 -6.44
C PHE A 309 6.72 -14.12 -7.84
N MET A 310 7.27 -14.81 -8.82
CA MET A 310 7.05 -14.55 -10.23
C MET A 310 6.48 -15.80 -10.90
N VAL A 311 5.61 -15.61 -11.89
CA VAL A 311 5.02 -16.68 -12.69
C VAL A 311 4.86 -16.21 -14.12
N ASN A 312 4.96 -17.12 -15.10
CA ASN A 312 4.55 -16.82 -16.47
C ASN A 312 3.03 -16.67 -16.56
N ILE A 313 2.55 -15.84 -17.49
CA ILE A 313 1.11 -15.60 -17.70
C ILE A 313 0.31 -16.89 -17.99
N ASP A 314 0.96 -17.95 -18.48
CA ASP A 314 0.38 -19.26 -18.72
C ASP A 314 0.35 -20.18 -17.48
N GLY A 315 0.76 -19.66 -16.30
CA GLY A 315 0.80 -20.37 -15.02
C GLY A 315 2.04 -21.24 -14.80
N THR A 316 2.97 -21.29 -15.77
CA THR A 316 4.23 -22.05 -15.62
C THR A 316 5.32 -21.23 -14.97
N GLY A 317 6.39 -21.89 -14.51
CA GLY A 317 7.64 -21.24 -14.11
C GLY A 317 7.53 -20.42 -12.82
N VAL A 318 6.73 -20.85 -11.83
CA VAL A 318 6.66 -20.17 -10.52
C VAL A 318 8.04 -20.14 -9.88
N GLU A 319 8.54 -18.94 -9.58
CA GLU A 319 9.84 -18.68 -8.93
C GLU A 319 9.60 -17.83 -7.66
N ARG A 320 10.18 -18.22 -6.53
CA ARG A 320 10.25 -17.39 -5.33
C ARG A 320 11.39 -16.39 -5.47
N ILE A 321 11.10 -15.09 -5.31
CA ILE A 321 12.02 -13.99 -5.54
C ILE A 321 12.67 -13.52 -4.24
N THR A 322 11.88 -13.36 -3.17
CA THR A 322 12.37 -12.94 -1.86
C THR A 322 12.29 -14.06 -0.83
N PHE A 323 13.08 -13.93 0.24
CA PHE A 323 13.27 -14.96 1.26
C PHE A 323 13.33 -14.32 2.67
N ASN A 324 12.61 -13.23 2.86
CA ASN A 324 12.51 -12.58 4.16
C ASN A 324 11.75 -13.48 5.16
N GLU A 325 12.04 -13.36 6.44
CA GLU A 325 11.36 -14.17 7.48
C GLU A 325 9.97 -13.61 7.86
N THR A 326 9.58 -12.47 7.29
CA THR A 326 8.36 -11.76 7.67
C THR A 326 7.50 -11.39 6.46
N PHE A 327 7.49 -10.15 6.01
CA PHE A 327 6.59 -9.67 4.96
C PHE A 327 7.33 -8.94 3.86
N ASP A 328 7.13 -9.37 2.62
CA ASP A 328 7.42 -8.63 1.40
C ASP A 328 6.15 -8.60 0.53
N GLY A 329 5.74 -7.44 0.05
CA GLY A 329 4.48 -7.32 -0.69
C GLY A 329 4.39 -6.08 -1.57
N PHE A 330 3.32 -6.02 -2.37
CA PHE A 330 2.98 -4.92 -3.27
C PHE A 330 4.12 -4.54 -4.24
N PRO A 331 4.63 -5.50 -5.04
CA PRO A 331 5.70 -5.24 -5.98
C PRO A 331 5.21 -4.48 -7.20
N MET A 332 6.01 -3.53 -7.71
CA MET A 332 5.81 -2.90 -9.01
C MET A 332 7.15 -2.70 -9.72
N PHE A 333 7.22 -3.08 -10.98
CA PHE A 333 8.37 -2.76 -11.84
C PHE A 333 8.34 -1.31 -12.31
N SER A 334 9.53 -0.71 -12.48
CA SER A 334 9.66 0.53 -13.24
C SER A 334 9.18 0.33 -14.69
N PRO A 335 8.76 1.39 -15.38
CA PRO A 335 8.26 1.27 -16.76
C PRO A 335 9.23 0.59 -17.73
N ASP A 336 10.53 0.70 -17.50
CA ASP A 336 11.58 0.07 -18.32
C ASP A 336 12.00 -1.33 -17.81
N GLY A 337 11.45 -1.79 -16.68
CA GLY A 337 11.75 -3.08 -16.06
C GLY A 337 13.11 -3.16 -15.36
N SER A 338 13.86 -2.06 -15.28
CA SER A 338 15.20 -2.07 -14.69
C SER A 338 15.21 -2.04 -13.15
N GLN A 339 14.10 -1.62 -12.54
CA GLN A 339 13.96 -1.53 -11.09
C GLN A 339 12.64 -2.16 -10.63
N LEU A 340 12.61 -2.55 -9.36
CA LEU A 340 11.42 -3.03 -8.66
C LEU A 340 11.30 -2.27 -7.35
N VAL A 341 10.10 -1.76 -7.03
CA VAL A 341 9.73 -1.30 -5.69
C VAL A 341 8.83 -2.32 -5.02
N PHE A 342 8.91 -2.43 -3.69
CA PHE A 342 8.04 -3.28 -2.90
C PHE A 342 8.00 -2.80 -1.45
N ALA A 343 6.99 -3.20 -0.71
CA ALA A 343 6.87 -2.97 0.72
C ALA A 343 7.46 -4.15 1.49
N SER A 344 8.21 -3.87 2.55
CA SER A 344 8.83 -4.89 3.39
C SER A 344 8.94 -4.41 4.84
N ASN A 345 8.87 -5.34 5.77
CA ASN A 345 9.22 -5.10 7.16
C ASN A 345 10.60 -5.68 7.53
N ARG A 346 11.44 -5.98 6.51
CA ARG A 346 12.86 -6.30 6.72
C ARG A 346 13.55 -5.14 7.41
N ASP A 347 14.49 -5.44 8.29
CA ASP A 347 15.29 -4.46 9.03
C ASP A 347 14.46 -3.44 9.84
N SER A 348 13.16 -3.71 10.10
CA SER A 348 12.29 -2.83 10.89
C SER A 348 12.76 -2.76 12.34
N VAL A 349 12.89 -1.54 12.86
CA VAL A 349 13.31 -1.28 14.24
C VAL A 349 12.14 -1.43 15.20
N THR A 350 10.94 -1.06 14.77
CA THR A 350 9.70 -1.12 15.54
C THR A 350 8.81 -2.24 14.99
N GLU A 351 8.25 -3.06 15.88
CA GLU A 351 7.27 -4.06 15.49
C GLU A 351 6.04 -3.40 14.85
N GLY A 352 5.67 -3.84 13.65
CA GLY A 352 4.57 -3.29 12.87
C GLY A 352 4.99 -2.30 11.79
N ASP A 353 6.22 -1.77 11.83
CA ASP A 353 6.71 -0.92 10.74
C ASP A 353 6.81 -1.72 9.43
N THR A 354 6.37 -1.11 8.35
CA THR A 354 6.57 -1.58 6.97
C THR A 354 7.14 -0.44 6.16
N ASN A 355 8.15 -0.72 5.35
CA ASN A 355 8.86 0.32 4.61
C ASN A 355 8.91 0.01 3.11
N VAL A 356 9.05 1.06 2.31
CA VAL A 356 9.25 0.96 0.85
C VAL A 356 10.73 0.71 0.57
N PHE A 357 11.00 -0.28 -0.27
CA PHE A 357 12.32 -0.63 -0.78
C PHE A 357 12.32 -0.55 -2.30
N ILE A 358 13.47 -0.17 -2.86
CA ILE A 358 13.74 -0.20 -4.29
C ILE A 358 15.00 -1.00 -4.56
N VAL A 359 14.99 -1.79 -5.64
CA VAL A 359 16.13 -2.61 -6.08
C VAL A 359 16.36 -2.44 -7.56
N ASP A 360 17.59 -2.63 -8.01
CA ASP A 360 17.88 -2.85 -9.42
C ASP A 360 17.55 -4.32 -9.75
N TRP A 361 16.74 -4.52 -10.79
CA TRP A 361 16.32 -5.85 -11.21
C TRP A 361 17.40 -6.54 -12.07
N VAL A 362 17.65 -7.80 -11.77
CA VAL A 362 18.62 -8.66 -12.49
C VAL A 362 17.84 -9.81 -13.13
N GLU A 363 17.93 -9.93 -14.47
CA GLU A 363 17.28 -11.00 -15.26
C GLU A 363 17.88 -12.40 -15.05
#